data_e5434b8c6e88bcb29fd6f31c31dff2be
#
_entry.id   e5434b8c6e88bcb29fd6f31c31dff2be
#
_cell.length_a   1.000
_cell.length_b   1.000
_cell.length_c   1.000
_cell.angle_alpha   90.00
_cell.angle_beta   90.00
_cell.angle_gamma   90.00
#
_symmetry.space_group_name_H-M   'P 1'
#
loop_
_entity.id
_entity.type
_entity.pdbx_description
1 polymer ?
#
loop_
_entity_poly.entity_id
_entity_poly.type
_entity_poly.pdbx_seq_one_letter_code
_entity_poly.pdbx_strand_id
1 'polypeptide(L)'
;MAKNRSKSPPPTIARNKKARFDYHLEERFEAGLALAGWEVKSLRAGKAELTDTYVLLKEGEAFLLGAHITPLDTTSTHVTADPTRTRKLLLHKKEIARLFGATKQKGNTCIPLALYWKGNRVKCEIALASGKRQHDKQIGRAHV
;
A
#
# COMPACT_ATOMS: atom_id res chain seq x y z
N MET A 1 -14.11 11.79 26.85
CA MET A 1 -13.90 11.35 26.72
C MET A 1 -12.89 10.84 26.28
N ALA A 2 -12.45 10.62 26.82
CA ALA A 2 -11.28 10.09 26.57
C ALA A 2 -11.23 9.38 25.41
N LYS A 3 -12.13 8.89 25.03
CA LYS A 3 -12.12 8.26 23.92
C LYS A 3 -11.55 8.93 22.91
N ASN A 4 -11.49 10.09 22.94
CA ASN A 4 -10.97 10.75 21.88
C ASN A 4 -9.64 10.36 21.60
N ARG A 5 -8.90 10.07 22.62
CA ARG A 5 -7.62 9.75 22.36
C ARG A 5 -7.57 8.51 21.73
N SER A 6 -8.46 7.73 22.02
CA SER A 6 -8.38 6.48 21.35
C SER A 6 -8.60 6.73 19.92
N LYS A 7 -8.95 7.94 19.60
CA LYS A 7 -9.16 8.18 18.27
C LYS A 7 -7.99 8.63 17.61
N SER A 8 -6.89 8.81 18.25
CA SER A 8 -5.67 9.16 17.58
C SER A 8 -5.44 8.15 16.51
N PRO A 9 -5.19 8.57 15.32
CA PRO A 9 -4.89 7.61 14.27
C PRO A 9 -3.58 6.93 14.60
N PRO A 10 -3.37 5.73 14.12
CA PRO A 10 -2.08 5.06 14.32
C PRO A 10 -1.00 5.94 13.74
N PRO A 11 0.22 5.87 14.24
CA PRO A 11 1.30 6.66 13.70
C PRO A 11 1.51 6.34 12.23
N THR A 12 1.16 7.26 11.38
CA THR A 12 1.22 7.06 9.95
C THR A 12 2.59 7.42 9.42
N ILE A 13 3.18 6.53 8.64
CA ILE A 13 4.49 6.76 8.06
C ILE A 13 4.36 7.44 6.72
N ALA A 14 3.46 6.97 5.88
CA ALA A 14 3.27 7.53 4.54
C ALA A 14 1.85 7.30 4.10
N ARG A 15 1.33 8.20 3.26
CA ARG A 15 0.00 8.08 2.72
C ARG A 15 0.03 8.21 1.22
N ASN A 16 -0.87 7.52 0.56
CA ASN A 16 -1.03 7.65 -0.88
C ASN A 16 -2.14 8.67 -1.13
N LYS A 17 -1.76 9.92 -1.20
CA LYS A 17 -2.73 10.99 -1.30
C LYS A 17 -3.55 10.97 -2.58
N LYS A 18 -2.96 10.49 -3.65
CA LYS A 18 -3.67 10.47 -4.93
C LYS A 18 -4.74 9.40 -4.99
N ALA A 19 -4.67 8.41 -4.13
CA ALA A 19 -5.60 7.30 -4.20
C ALA A 19 -7.06 7.75 -4.16
N ARG A 20 -7.36 8.68 -3.29
CA ARG A 20 -8.74 9.13 -3.16
C ARG A 20 -9.22 9.97 -4.31
N PHE A 21 -8.30 10.60 -5.03
CA PHE A 21 -8.68 11.41 -6.17
C PHE A 21 -8.84 10.56 -7.41
N ASP A 22 -8.02 9.55 -7.57
CA ASP A 22 -8.01 8.75 -8.78
C ASP A 22 -8.91 7.53 -8.75
N TYR A 23 -9.30 7.08 -7.56
CA TYR A 23 -10.05 5.85 -7.40
C TYR A 23 -11.22 5.95 -6.46
N HIS A 24 -12.22 5.11 -6.70
CA HIS A 24 -13.29 4.90 -5.74
C HIS A 24 -12.81 3.77 -4.87
N LEU A 25 -12.64 4.02 -3.58
CA LEU A 25 -12.14 3.02 -2.66
C LEU A 25 -13.30 2.17 -2.16
N GLU A 26 -13.15 0.88 -2.26
CA GLU A 26 -14.22 -0.04 -1.87
C GLU A 26 -13.89 -0.78 -0.60
N GLU A 27 -13.28 -1.93 -0.70
CA GLU A 27 -13.02 -2.73 0.48
C GLU A 27 -11.57 -2.57 0.91
N ARG A 28 -11.33 -2.42 2.21
CA ARG A 28 -9.98 -2.21 2.72
C ARG A 28 -9.46 -3.40 3.48
N PHE A 29 -8.15 -3.59 3.43
CA PHE A 29 -7.48 -4.70 4.11
C PHE A 29 -6.23 -4.18 4.79
N GLU A 30 -5.86 -4.83 5.90
CA GLU A 30 -4.62 -4.49 6.59
C GLU A 30 -3.63 -5.61 6.34
N ALA A 31 -2.52 -5.30 5.71
CA ALA A 31 -1.50 -6.28 5.40
C ALA A 31 -0.26 -6.06 6.23
N GLY A 32 0.45 -7.14 6.55
CA GLY A 32 1.79 -7.01 7.10
C GLY A 32 2.74 -6.76 5.96
N LEU A 33 3.99 -6.47 6.29
CA LEU A 33 4.97 -6.14 5.27
C LEU A 33 6.29 -6.83 5.61
N ALA A 34 6.83 -7.58 4.67
CA ALA A 34 8.11 -8.24 4.87
C ALA A 34 9.22 -7.23 4.58
N LEU A 35 9.92 -6.82 5.61
CA LEU A 35 10.90 -5.76 5.52
C LEU A 35 12.30 -6.20 5.92
N ALA A 36 13.31 -5.55 5.32
CA ALA A 36 14.68 -5.74 5.74
C ALA A 36 14.95 -4.81 6.92
N GLY A 37 16.00 -5.09 7.67
CA GLY A 37 16.32 -4.29 8.84
C GLY A 37 16.51 -2.81 8.54
N TRP A 38 17.20 -2.49 7.45
CA TRP A 38 17.44 -1.09 7.10
C TRP A 38 16.14 -0.38 6.75
N GLU A 39 15.17 -1.13 6.23
CA GLU A 39 13.88 -0.53 5.87
C GLU A 39 13.12 -0.15 7.14
N VAL A 40 13.18 -0.99 8.14
CA VAL A 40 12.50 -0.69 9.39
C VAL A 40 13.07 0.58 10.01
N LYS A 41 14.39 0.73 9.96
CA LYS A 41 15.03 1.92 10.51
C LYS A 41 14.63 3.16 9.73
N SER A 42 14.57 3.06 8.41
CA SER A 42 14.16 4.19 7.57
C SER A 42 12.70 4.57 7.85
N LEU A 43 11.85 3.58 8.07
CA LEU A 43 10.46 3.85 8.35
C LEU A 43 10.27 4.52 9.71
N ARG A 44 11.13 4.21 10.67
CA ARG A 44 11.07 4.89 11.96
C ARG A 44 11.42 6.36 11.79
N ALA A 45 12.27 6.67 10.80
CA ALA A 45 12.62 8.05 10.52
C ALA A 45 11.63 8.72 9.58
N GLY A 46 10.56 8.00 9.20
CA GLY A 46 9.55 8.58 8.33
C GLY A 46 9.96 8.71 6.88
N LYS A 47 10.97 7.96 6.45
CA LYS A 47 11.51 8.10 5.11
C LYS A 47 10.87 7.15 4.12
N ALA A 48 9.61 7.39 3.78
CA ALA A 48 8.91 6.53 2.83
C ALA A 48 7.90 7.33 2.03
N GLU A 49 7.65 6.91 0.81
CA GLU A 49 6.65 7.50 -0.06
C GLU A 49 5.87 6.44 -0.78
N LEU A 50 4.59 6.67 -0.94
CA LEU A 50 3.70 5.75 -1.63
C LEU A 50 3.18 6.30 -2.95
N THR A 51 3.87 7.28 -3.51
CA THR A 51 3.47 7.84 -4.79
C THR A 51 3.71 6.81 -5.90
N ASP A 52 2.75 6.65 -6.77
CA ASP A 52 2.86 5.70 -7.90
C ASP A 52 3.13 4.27 -7.45
N THR A 53 2.46 3.85 -6.40
CA THR A 53 2.60 2.48 -5.90
C THR A 53 1.35 1.69 -6.23
N TYR A 54 1.50 0.38 -6.29
CA TYR A 54 0.36 -0.48 -6.51
C TYR A 54 0.65 -1.89 -5.96
N VAL A 55 -0.39 -2.69 -5.88
CA VAL A 55 -0.30 -4.04 -5.36
C VAL A 55 -0.36 -5.03 -6.52
N LEU A 56 0.61 -5.92 -6.58
CA LEU A 56 0.63 -6.97 -7.59
C LEU A 56 0.21 -8.28 -6.94
N LEU A 57 -0.75 -8.97 -7.54
CA LEU A 57 -1.19 -10.27 -7.05
C LEU A 57 -0.67 -11.31 -8.03
N LYS A 58 0.17 -12.20 -7.53
CA LYS A 58 0.78 -13.19 -8.39
C LYS A 58 1.01 -14.49 -7.67
N GLU A 59 0.58 -15.58 -8.27
CA GLU A 59 0.81 -16.92 -7.71
C GLU A 59 0.40 -17.06 -6.25
N GLY A 60 -0.77 -16.54 -5.94
CA GLY A 60 -1.29 -16.68 -4.59
C GLY A 60 -0.64 -15.78 -3.55
N GLU A 61 0.13 -14.81 -4.00
CA GLU A 61 0.79 -13.87 -3.10
C GLU A 61 0.56 -12.44 -3.53
N ALA A 62 0.77 -11.52 -2.61
CA ALA A 62 0.59 -10.10 -2.88
C ALA A 62 1.90 -9.38 -2.63
N PHE A 63 2.21 -8.43 -3.51
CA PHE A 63 3.46 -7.67 -3.43
C PHE A 63 3.19 -6.18 -3.58
N LEU A 64 3.98 -5.39 -2.87
CA LEU A 64 3.92 -3.93 -2.96
C LEU A 64 5.00 -3.46 -3.91
N LEU A 65 4.59 -2.82 -4.99
CA LEU A 65 5.51 -2.33 -6.01
C LEU A 65 5.54 -0.81 -6.04
N GLY A 66 6.72 -0.27 -6.22
CA GLY A 66 6.85 1.18 -6.40
C GLY A 66 6.96 1.99 -5.12
N ALA A 67 6.82 1.36 -3.98
CA ALA A 67 6.96 2.09 -2.73
C ALA A 67 8.43 2.45 -2.53
N HIS A 68 8.69 3.69 -2.17
CA HIS A 68 10.05 4.18 -2.02
C HIS A 68 10.39 4.32 -0.55
N ILE A 69 11.43 3.61 -0.10
CA ILE A 69 11.94 3.73 1.27
C ILE A 69 13.38 4.17 1.16
N THR A 70 13.66 5.38 1.61
CA THR A 70 14.97 5.98 1.46
C THR A 70 15.94 5.43 2.50
N PRO A 71 17.08 4.86 2.07
CA PRO A 71 18.05 4.37 3.03
C PRO A 71 18.63 5.52 3.84
N LEU A 72 18.92 5.27 5.11
CA LEU A 72 19.54 6.26 5.96
C LEU A 72 21.05 6.26 5.72
N ASP A 73 21.68 7.37 6.03
CA ASP A 73 23.13 7.49 5.89
C ASP A 73 23.86 6.46 6.73
N THR A 74 23.23 5.99 7.78
CA THR A 74 23.85 5.03 8.70
C THR A 74 23.70 3.59 8.24
N THR A 75 23.10 3.37 7.07
CA THR A 75 22.95 2.02 6.55
C THR A 75 24.33 1.41 6.29
N SER A 76 24.50 0.17 6.70
CA SER A 76 25.78 -0.50 6.55
C SER A 76 26.18 -0.61 5.09
N THR A 77 27.48 -0.46 4.83
CA THR A 77 27.98 -0.57 3.47
C THR A 77 27.88 -2.01 2.95
N HIS A 78 27.64 -2.96 3.84
CA HIS A 78 27.50 -4.35 3.43
C HIS A 78 26.07 -4.67 2.99
N VAL A 79 25.16 -3.72 3.21
CA VAL A 79 23.76 -3.93 2.85
C VAL A 79 23.48 -3.29 1.51
N THR A 80 22.89 -4.05 0.61
CA THR A 80 22.44 -3.50 -0.65
C THR A 80 21.06 -2.93 -0.38
N ALA A 81 20.98 -1.61 -0.30
CA ALA A 81 19.73 -0.94 0.03
C ALA A 81 19.06 -0.42 -1.24
N ASP A 82 18.09 -1.17 -1.74
CA ASP A 82 17.33 -0.78 -2.92
C ASP A 82 16.06 -0.05 -2.47
N PRO A 83 15.97 1.25 -2.69
CA PRO A 83 14.82 2.03 -2.20
C PRO A 83 13.48 1.56 -2.72
N THR A 84 13.45 1.00 -3.92
CA THR A 84 12.20 0.59 -4.55
C THR A 84 12.05 -0.93 -4.64
N ARG A 85 12.70 -1.63 -3.74
CA ARG A 85 12.62 -3.09 -3.71
C ARG A 85 11.16 -3.55 -3.64
N THR A 86 10.84 -4.60 -4.37
CA THR A 86 9.51 -5.19 -4.29
C THR A 86 9.37 -5.87 -2.92
N ARG A 87 8.31 -5.55 -2.21
CA ARG A 87 8.11 -6.07 -0.86
C ARG A 87 6.86 -6.91 -0.80
N LYS A 88 6.97 -8.03 -0.09
CA LYS A 88 5.84 -8.94 0.01
C LYS A 88 4.87 -8.44 1.06
N LEU A 89 3.59 -8.46 0.70
CA LEU A 89 2.52 -8.12 1.63
C LEU A 89 2.05 -9.40 2.29
N LEU A 90 1.86 -9.36 3.60
CA LEU A 90 1.47 -10.53 4.36
C LEU A 90 -0.02 -10.47 4.65
N LEU A 91 -0.77 -11.32 3.98
CA LEU A 91 -2.22 -11.37 4.09
C LEU A 91 -2.65 -12.80 4.29
N HIS A 92 -3.85 -12.98 4.81
CA HIS A 92 -4.41 -14.31 4.95
C HIS A 92 -4.81 -14.81 3.57
N LYS A 93 -4.79 -16.12 3.39
CA LYS A 93 -5.16 -16.69 2.10
C LYS A 93 -6.53 -16.27 1.64
N LYS A 94 -7.47 -16.12 2.57
CA LYS A 94 -8.82 -15.71 2.23
C LYS A 94 -8.82 -14.30 1.66
N GLU A 95 -7.98 -13.44 2.21
CA GLU A 95 -7.90 -12.07 1.74
C GLU A 95 -7.29 -12.00 0.36
N ILE A 96 -6.24 -12.79 0.13
CA ILE A 96 -5.60 -12.81 -1.18
C ILE A 96 -6.57 -13.34 -2.23
N ALA A 97 -7.32 -14.39 -1.88
CA ALA A 97 -8.30 -14.95 -2.80
C ALA A 97 -9.39 -13.92 -3.14
N ARG A 98 -9.83 -13.18 -2.14
CA ARG A 98 -10.84 -12.14 -2.33
C ARG A 98 -10.31 -11.06 -3.28
N LEU A 99 -9.08 -10.60 -3.02
CA LEU A 99 -8.47 -9.57 -3.85
C LEU A 99 -8.25 -10.05 -5.26
N PHE A 100 -7.79 -11.27 -5.42
CA PHE A 100 -7.51 -11.82 -6.72
C PHE A 100 -8.80 -11.93 -7.54
N GLY A 101 -9.86 -12.43 -6.92
CA GLY A 101 -11.13 -12.54 -7.61
C GLY A 101 -11.71 -11.20 -8.00
N ALA A 102 -11.64 -10.22 -7.09
CA ALA A 102 -12.20 -8.91 -7.36
C ALA A 102 -11.42 -8.14 -8.43
N THR A 103 -10.09 -8.29 -8.43
CA THR A 103 -9.29 -7.53 -9.39
C THR A 103 -9.34 -8.11 -10.80
N LYS A 104 -9.95 -9.28 -10.95
CA LYS A 104 -10.11 -9.83 -12.28
C LYS A 104 -11.18 -9.05 -13.02
N GLN A 105 -12.04 -8.36 -12.29
CA GLN A 105 -13.08 -7.60 -12.94
C GLN A 105 -12.51 -6.32 -13.52
N LYS A 106 -12.98 -6.02 -14.72
CA LYS A 106 -12.48 -4.86 -15.43
C LYS A 106 -12.65 -3.58 -14.63
N GLY A 107 -11.61 -2.80 -14.59
CA GLY A 107 -11.66 -1.53 -13.88
C GLY A 107 -11.32 -1.60 -12.41
N ASN A 108 -11.20 -2.80 -11.88
CA ASN A 108 -10.86 -2.94 -10.47
C ASN A 108 -9.36 -3.19 -10.31
N THR A 109 -8.82 -2.67 -9.23
CA THR A 109 -7.41 -2.86 -8.93
C THR A 109 -7.23 -2.85 -7.41
N CYS A 110 -6.03 -3.12 -6.96
CA CYS A 110 -5.72 -3.06 -5.54
C CYS A 110 -4.58 -2.09 -5.36
N ILE A 111 -4.76 -1.10 -4.50
CA ILE A 111 -3.76 -0.07 -4.29
C ILE A 111 -3.45 0.11 -2.82
N PRO A 112 -2.23 0.55 -2.49
CA PRO A 112 -1.91 0.83 -1.10
C PRO A 112 -2.40 2.21 -0.75
N LEU A 113 -2.88 2.37 0.47
CA LEU A 113 -3.38 3.64 0.96
C LEU A 113 -2.43 4.29 1.95
N ALA A 114 -1.81 3.51 2.82
CA ALA A 114 -0.96 4.07 3.86
C ALA A 114 -0.05 3.02 4.46
N LEU A 115 1.09 3.48 4.98
CA LEU A 115 1.96 2.66 5.79
C LEU A 115 1.88 3.26 7.19
N TYR A 116 1.79 2.44 8.20
CA TYR A 116 1.68 2.92 9.57
C TYR A 116 2.19 1.89 10.57
N TRP A 117 2.45 2.38 11.79
CA TRP A 117 2.91 1.51 12.86
C TRP A 117 1.72 0.97 13.62
N LYS A 118 1.75 -0.32 13.91
CA LYS A 118 0.78 -0.92 14.79
C LYS A 118 1.60 -1.66 15.84
N GLY A 119 1.76 -1.03 16.99
CA GLY A 119 2.71 -1.50 17.97
C GLY A 119 4.10 -1.34 17.40
N ASN A 120 4.88 -2.39 17.37
CA ASN A 120 6.22 -2.34 16.82
C ASN A 120 6.31 -2.95 15.41
N ARG A 121 5.17 -3.11 14.75
CA ARG A 121 5.15 -3.66 13.40
C ARG A 121 4.62 -2.65 12.41
N VAL A 122 5.12 -2.73 11.18
CA VAL A 122 4.66 -1.86 10.13
C VAL A 122 3.53 -2.58 9.40
N LYS A 123 2.43 -1.89 9.19
CA LYS A 123 1.30 -2.40 8.44
C LYS A 123 1.06 -1.53 7.22
N CYS A 124 0.46 -2.12 6.20
CA CYS A 124 0.10 -1.41 4.99
C CYS A 124 -1.40 -1.56 4.79
N GLU A 125 -2.10 -0.45 4.74
CA GLU A 125 -3.52 -0.50 4.42
C GLU A 125 -3.64 -0.51 2.92
N ILE A 126 -4.35 -1.49 2.37
CA ILE A 126 -4.57 -1.58 0.93
C ILE A 126 -6.06 -1.62 0.70
N ALA A 127 -6.49 -1.33 -0.51
CA ALA A 127 -7.90 -1.30 -0.83
C ALA A 127 -8.19 -1.78 -2.23
N LEU A 128 -9.34 -2.41 -2.38
CA LEU A 128 -9.88 -2.67 -3.69
C LEU A 128 -10.42 -1.34 -4.16
N ALA A 129 -10.18 -1.03 -5.40
CA ALA A 129 -10.54 0.27 -5.93
C ALA A 129 -10.90 0.18 -7.40
N SER A 130 -11.72 1.13 -7.86
CA SER A 130 -12.03 1.24 -9.27
C SER A 130 -11.63 2.64 -9.71
N GLY A 131 -11.07 2.76 -10.91
CA GLY A 131 -10.53 4.02 -11.35
C GLY A 131 -11.60 5.01 -11.75
N LYS A 132 -11.65 6.13 -11.09
CA LYS A 132 -12.61 7.18 -11.41
C LYS A 132 -12.39 7.70 -12.81
N ARG A 133 -11.13 7.96 -13.16
CA ARG A 133 -10.85 8.46 -14.46
C ARG A 133 -11.18 7.49 -15.53
N GLN A 134 -10.88 6.24 -15.31
CA GLN A 134 -11.16 5.22 -16.27
C GLN A 134 -12.66 5.12 -16.48
N HIS A 135 -13.41 5.27 -15.40
CA HIS A 135 -14.83 5.22 -15.47
C HIS A 135 -15.35 6.39 -16.29
N ASP A 136 -14.83 7.57 -16.04
CA ASP A 136 -15.22 8.75 -16.79
C ASP A 136 -14.86 8.59 -18.25
N LYS A 137 -13.73 8.01 -18.54
CA LYS A 137 -13.34 7.81 -19.91
C LYS A 137 -14.27 6.86 -20.61
N GLN A 138 -14.74 5.86 -19.94
CA GLN A 138 -15.65 4.93 -20.55
C GLN A 138 -16.91 5.66 -20.94
N ILE A 139 -17.39 6.52 -20.09
CA ILE A 139 -18.57 7.28 -20.39
C ILE A 139 -18.27 8.15 -21.59
N GLY A 140 -17.14 8.80 -21.57
CA GLY A 140 -16.78 9.67 -22.66
C GLY A 140 -16.60 8.93 -23.96
N ARG A 141 -16.12 7.69 -23.89
CA ARG A 141 -15.94 7.01 -25.09
C ARG A 141 -17.13 6.32 -25.54
N ALA A 142 -18.03 6.05 -24.67
CA ALA A 142 -19.22 5.35 -25.03
C ALA A 142 -19.92 5.99 -26.20
N HIS A 143 -19.69 7.24 -26.37
CA HIS A 143 -20.34 7.86 -27.46
C HIS A 143 -19.41 8.12 -28.62
N VAL A 144 -18.30 7.53 -28.60
CA VAL A 144 -17.40 7.72 -29.71
C VAL A 144 -17.59 6.66 -30.79
#